data_b8d4c125debc2eb1966f59ccc114501d
#
_entry.id   b8d4c125debc2eb1966f59ccc114501d
#
_cell.length_a   1.000
_cell.length_b   1.000
_cell.length_c   1.000
_cell.angle_alpha   90.00
_cell.angle_beta   90.00
_cell.angle_gamma   90.00
#
_symmetry.space_group_name_H-M   'P 1'
#
loop_
_entity.id
_entity.type
_entity.pdbx_description
1 polymer ?
#
loop_
_entity_poly.entity_id
_entity_poly.type
_entity_poly.pdbx_seq_one_letter_code
_entity_poly.pdbx_strand_id
1 'polypeptide(L)'
;NLLGSSAKGTEFFMKHMLGCENDVNATELPEDKRPADIRWRDDTPPGKLDLMWTADFRNTSTTLHSDIVLPAATWYEKHDLSSTDMHPYVHSFNPAVDPPWEARTDFEVFQTLAHLVSQMAATHLGTRTDIVAAPLMHDTLDEMTTPAGSVSREQETWIPGVTMPKLVTVERDYTRIGAKFDTLGPLTENLGMVTKGVPFHPDQEVADLARRHGVATSGPGAGRPLLDTAIKVCNTILATSGTTNGRLATAGFEQLETRTGTKLTDLSTGSQDRRVTFTDTVIQPQPVITSPEWSGSEHGGRRYSAFVINVERHKPWHTLTGRMHYYLDHDWMRDMGESLPIFRPPLDVAHIYDEPAAGYTGTDANGTAVVSVRYMTPHNKWGIHSQYYDNLHMLTLARGGQTIWMSPVDAAKIGV
;
A
#
# COMPACT_ATOMS: atom_id res chain seq x y z
N ASN A 1 -9.77 2.21 -2.44
CA ASN A 1 -11.07 1.57 -2.43
C ASN A 1 -10.92 0.06 -2.22
N LEU A 2 -11.40 -0.45 -1.09
CA LEU A 2 -11.30 -1.87 -0.73
C LEU A 2 -12.39 -2.69 -1.43
N LEU A 3 -13.61 -2.21 -1.41
CA LEU A 3 -14.77 -2.87 -1.99
C LEU A 3 -14.97 -2.41 -3.44
N GLY A 4 -15.27 -3.35 -4.33
CA GLY A 4 -15.51 -3.07 -5.74
C GLY A 4 -14.25 -2.85 -6.61
N SER A 5 -13.05 -2.85 -6.05
CA SER A 5 -11.82 -2.73 -6.84
C SER A 5 -11.32 -4.06 -7.41
N SER A 6 -11.70 -5.16 -6.78
CA SER A 6 -11.41 -6.51 -7.21
C SER A 6 -12.60 -7.41 -6.89
N ALA A 7 -13.02 -8.21 -7.83
CA ALA A 7 -14.10 -9.17 -7.61
C ALA A 7 -13.75 -10.25 -6.56
N LYS A 8 -12.46 -10.52 -6.40
CA LYS A 8 -11.99 -11.55 -5.47
C LYS A 8 -12.09 -11.09 -4.03
N GLY A 9 -12.76 -11.87 -3.21
CA GLY A 9 -12.85 -11.64 -1.77
C GLY A 9 -13.86 -10.59 -1.34
N THR A 10 -14.48 -9.83 -2.24
CA THR A 10 -15.47 -8.81 -1.87
C THR A 10 -16.68 -9.43 -1.16
N GLU A 11 -17.20 -10.52 -1.69
CA GLU A 11 -18.33 -11.24 -1.08
C GLU A 11 -17.98 -11.79 0.31
N PHE A 12 -16.79 -12.38 0.44
CA PHE A 12 -16.29 -12.83 1.74
C PHE A 12 -16.21 -11.68 2.74
N PHE A 13 -15.67 -10.55 2.32
CA PHE A 13 -15.55 -9.37 3.16
C PHE A 13 -16.93 -8.85 3.60
N MET A 14 -17.86 -8.73 2.68
CA MET A 14 -19.21 -8.27 2.96
C MET A 14 -19.92 -9.21 3.95
N LYS A 15 -19.94 -10.51 3.70
CA LYS A 15 -20.64 -11.49 4.53
C LYS A 15 -19.98 -11.75 5.86
N HIS A 16 -18.67 -11.96 5.88
CA HIS A 16 -17.97 -12.44 7.06
C HIS A 16 -17.30 -11.35 7.89
N MET A 17 -16.88 -10.27 7.26
CA MET A 17 -16.24 -9.16 7.98
C MET A 17 -17.26 -8.10 8.40
N LEU A 18 -18.14 -7.70 7.50
CA LEU A 18 -19.13 -6.65 7.77
C LEU A 18 -20.49 -7.21 8.26
N GLY A 19 -20.75 -8.51 8.12
CA GLY A 19 -22.01 -9.11 8.53
C GLY A 19 -23.20 -8.73 7.64
N CYS A 20 -22.95 -8.35 6.38
CA CYS A 20 -24.03 -8.05 5.43
C CYS A 20 -24.67 -9.33 4.92
N GLU A 21 -25.99 -9.42 4.92
CA GLU A 21 -26.72 -10.56 4.36
C GLU A 21 -26.74 -10.55 2.83
N ASN A 22 -26.59 -9.37 2.25
CA ASN A 22 -26.62 -9.17 0.81
C ASN A 22 -25.23 -9.34 0.20
N ASP A 23 -25.18 -9.96 -0.96
CA ASP A 23 -24.00 -10.00 -1.78
C ASP A 23 -23.74 -8.64 -2.49
N VAL A 24 -22.68 -8.58 -3.30
CA VAL A 24 -22.30 -7.36 -4.04
C VAL A 24 -23.38 -6.94 -5.06
N ASN A 25 -24.24 -7.87 -5.46
CA ASN A 25 -25.37 -7.65 -6.36
C ASN A 25 -26.69 -7.44 -5.62
N ALA A 26 -26.64 -7.08 -4.35
CA ALA A 26 -27.79 -6.87 -3.52
C ALA A 26 -28.81 -5.94 -4.20
N THR A 27 -30.04 -6.33 -4.11
CA THR A 27 -31.18 -5.51 -4.53
C THR A 27 -31.16 -4.21 -3.72
N GLU A 28 -31.38 -3.08 -4.35
CA GLU A 28 -31.51 -1.81 -3.64
C GLU A 28 -32.58 -1.94 -2.53
N LEU A 29 -32.29 -1.37 -1.37
CA LEU A 29 -33.28 -1.31 -0.31
C LEU A 29 -34.53 -0.58 -0.82
N PRO A 30 -35.73 -1.08 -0.52
CA PRO A 30 -36.96 -0.35 -0.75
C PRO A 30 -36.89 1.07 -0.18
N GLU A 31 -37.48 2.03 -0.87
CA GLU A 31 -37.35 3.45 -0.52
C GLU A 31 -37.80 3.75 0.92
N ASP A 32 -38.83 3.05 1.38
CA ASP A 32 -39.35 3.13 2.74
C ASP A 32 -38.42 2.56 3.82
N LYS A 33 -37.40 1.77 3.41
CA LYS A 33 -36.39 1.19 4.30
C LYS A 33 -35.04 1.90 4.22
N ARG A 34 -34.90 2.86 3.32
CA ARG A 34 -33.67 3.66 3.23
C ARG A 34 -33.58 4.56 4.46
N PRO A 35 -32.46 4.53 5.23
CA PRO A 35 -32.34 5.39 6.39
C PRO A 35 -32.24 6.85 5.95
N ALA A 36 -33.06 7.70 6.54
CA ALA A 36 -32.98 9.15 6.36
C ALA A 36 -31.75 9.74 7.08
N ASP A 37 -31.31 9.08 8.15
CA ASP A 37 -30.16 9.46 8.95
C ASP A 37 -29.26 8.26 9.22
N ILE A 38 -27.96 8.51 9.41
CA ILE A 38 -27.02 7.52 9.90
C ILE A 38 -27.25 7.32 11.39
N ARG A 39 -27.72 6.13 11.77
CA ARG A 39 -27.91 5.76 13.16
C ARG A 39 -27.54 4.30 13.39
N TRP A 40 -27.17 4.00 14.62
CA TRP A 40 -26.90 2.63 15.04
C TRP A 40 -28.14 1.75 14.87
N ARG A 41 -27.89 0.53 14.43
CA ARG A 41 -28.94 -0.48 14.25
C ARG A 41 -28.57 -1.72 15.04
N ASP A 42 -29.48 -2.17 15.91
CA ASP A 42 -29.27 -3.35 16.75
C ASP A 42 -29.63 -4.66 16.01
N ASP A 43 -30.35 -4.56 14.89
CA ASP A 43 -30.83 -5.67 14.08
C ASP A 43 -29.93 -6.09 12.93
N THR A 44 -28.72 -5.53 12.86
CA THR A 44 -27.74 -5.89 11.83
C THR A 44 -27.04 -7.20 12.20
N PRO A 45 -26.88 -8.16 11.28
CA PRO A 45 -26.12 -9.38 11.53
C PRO A 45 -24.70 -9.07 12.01
N PRO A 46 -24.21 -9.75 13.06
CA PRO A 46 -22.86 -9.49 13.57
C PRO A 46 -21.79 -9.94 12.60
N GLY A 47 -20.95 -9.02 12.16
CA GLY A 47 -19.73 -9.29 11.43
C GLY A 47 -18.54 -9.48 12.38
N LYS A 48 -17.37 -9.75 11.83
CA LYS A 48 -16.10 -9.84 12.59
C LYS A 48 -15.49 -8.49 12.88
N LEU A 49 -15.89 -7.44 12.18
CA LEU A 49 -15.49 -6.06 12.43
C LEU A 49 -16.58 -5.35 13.22
N ASP A 50 -16.19 -4.81 14.38
CA ASP A 50 -17.08 -3.98 15.18
C ASP A 50 -17.19 -2.57 14.63
N LEU A 51 -16.13 -2.07 14.00
CA LEU A 51 -16.04 -0.73 13.49
C LEU A 51 -15.20 -0.68 12.22
N MET A 52 -15.75 -0.12 11.17
CA MET A 52 -15.03 0.22 9.95
C MET A 52 -15.10 1.72 9.71
N TRP A 53 -13.96 2.38 9.67
CA TRP A 53 -13.90 3.77 9.26
C TRP A 53 -13.00 3.95 8.02
N THR A 54 -13.33 4.91 7.19
CA THR A 54 -12.61 5.19 5.95
C THR A 54 -12.31 6.68 5.86
N ALA A 55 -11.04 7.01 5.59
CA ALA A 55 -10.65 8.33 5.12
C ALA A 55 -10.59 8.31 3.60
N ASP A 56 -11.41 9.10 2.94
CA ASP A 56 -11.43 9.18 1.49
C ASP A 56 -11.88 10.58 1.03
N PHE A 57 -11.40 11.01 -0.10
CA PHE A 57 -11.81 12.27 -0.72
C PHE A 57 -13.00 12.09 -1.69
N ARG A 58 -13.53 10.86 -1.79
CA ARG A 58 -14.66 10.51 -2.64
C ARG A 58 -15.64 9.61 -1.91
N ASN A 59 -16.89 9.67 -2.32
CA ASN A 59 -17.86 8.68 -1.93
C ASN A 59 -17.70 7.44 -2.84
N THR A 60 -17.23 6.35 -2.25
CA THR A 60 -16.91 5.10 -2.95
C THR A 60 -17.72 3.94 -2.37
N SER A 61 -17.68 2.77 -3.01
CA SER A 61 -18.30 1.58 -2.44
C SER A 61 -17.75 1.22 -1.05
N THR A 62 -16.49 1.54 -0.76
CA THR A 62 -15.91 1.35 0.57
C THR A 62 -16.51 2.31 1.59
N THR A 63 -16.64 3.59 1.24
CA THR A 63 -17.25 4.59 2.16
C THR A 63 -18.72 4.31 2.42
N LEU A 64 -19.46 3.79 1.41
CA LEU A 64 -20.87 3.43 1.59
C LEU A 64 -21.10 2.29 2.59
N HIS A 65 -20.10 1.48 2.85
CA HIS A 65 -20.15 0.38 3.81
C HIS A 65 -19.37 0.65 5.10
N SER A 66 -18.90 1.87 5.28
CA SER A 66 -18.17 2.27 6.49
C SER A 66 -19.12 2.86 7.53
N ASP A 67 -18.87 2.55 8.79
CA ASP A 67 -19.60 3.13 9.93
C ASP A 67 -19.30 4.62 10.10
N ILE A 68 -18.04 4.99 9.81
CA ILE A 68 -17.58 6.38 9.89
C ILE A 68 -16.81 6.72 8.62
N VAL A 69 -17.15 7.84 8.00
CA VAL A 69 -16.41 8.39 6.86
C VAL A 69 -15.79 9.72 7.24
N LEU A 70 -14.48 9.83 7.09
CA LEU A 70 -13.72 11.05 7.33
C LEU A 70 -13.31 11.65 5.99
N PRO A 71 -13.72 12.88 5.67
CA PRO A 71 -13.34 13.52 4.42
C PRO A 71 -11.84 13.85 4.42
N ALA A 72 -11.12 13.34 3.42
CA ALA A 72 -9.68 13.51 3.28
C ALA A 72 -9.34 14.58 2.23
N ALA A 73 -8.30 15.36 2.50
CA ALA A 73 -7.74 16.32 1.58
C ALA A 73 -7.09 15.65 0.37
N THR A 74 -7.23 16.26 -0.80
CA THR A 74 -6.60 15.81 -2.05
C THR A 74 -5.18 16.40 -2.22
N TRP A 75 -4.53 16.04 -3.32
CA TRP A 75 -3.15 16.45 -3.61
C TRP A 75 -2.92 17.95 -3.70
N TYR A 76 -3.92 18.73 -4.14
CA TYR A 76 -3.86 20.20 -4.22
C TYR A 76 -4.22 20.90 -2.91
N GLU A 77 -4.50 20.14 -1.86
CA GLU A 77 -4.99 20.62 -0.58
C GLU A 77 -4.06 20.27 0.59
N LYS A 78 -2.91 19.61 0.31
CA LYS A 78 -2.00 19.15 1.37
C LYS A 78 -0.52 19.25 0.98
N HIS A 79 0.32 19.24 2.02
CA HIS A 79 1.75 18.99 1.87
C HIS A 79 2.04 17.50 1.92
N ASP A 80 2.77 16.99 0.94
CA ASP A 80 3.16 15.59 0.86
C ASP A 80 4.37 15.44 -0.09
N LEU A 81 4.86 14.22 -0.25
CA LEU A 81 5.90 13.84 -1.19
C LEU A 81 5.37 12.81 -2.18
N SER A 82 5.88 12.87 -3.39
CA SER A 82 5.64 11.86 -4.41
C SER A 82 6.93 11.44 -5.09
N SER A 83 7.07 10.16 -5.31
CA SER A 83 8.09 9.55 -6.16
C SER A 83 7.51 8.31 -6.83
N THR A 84 8.10 7.89 -7.93
CA THR A 84 7.68 6.70 -8.67
C THR A 84 8.87 6.11 -9.40
N ASP A 85 8.80 4.83 -9.72
CA ASP A 85 9.80 4.17 -10.57
C ASP A 85 9.72 4.60 -12.05
N MET A 86 8.66 5.33 -12.41
CA MET A 86 8.43 5.77 -13.78
C MET A 86 9.27 6.99 -14.17
N HIS A 87 9.82 7.70 -13.20
CA HIS A 87 10.73 8.85 -13.42
C HIS A 87 11.69 9.04 -12.23
N PRO A 88 12.87 9.67 -12.44
CA PRO A 88 13.89 9.78 -11.42
C PRO A 88 13.78 11.06 -10.58
N TYR A 89 12.59 11.47 -10.19
CA TYR A 89 12.38 12.67 -9.40
C TYR A 89 11.58 12.43 -8.15
N VAL A 90 11.88 13.22 -7.13
CA VAL A 90 11.02 13.44 -5.97
C VAL A 90 10.36 14.81 -6.11
N HIS A 91 9.06 14.85 -5.92
CA HIS A 91 8.24 16.07 -5.94
C HIS A 91 7.62 16.32 -4.60
N SER A 92 7.30 17.57 -4.30
CA SER A 92 6.34 17.91 -3.26
C SER A 92 4.93 18.05 -3.84
N PHE A 93 3.94 17.69 -3.05
CA PHE A 93 2.61 18.27 -3.15
C PHE A 93 2.57 19.51 -2.26
N ASN A 94 1.99 20.57 -2.78
CA ASN A 94 1.80 21.82 -2.07
C ASN A 94 0.35 22.27 -2.21
N PRO A 95 -0.30 22.70 -1.15
CA PRO A 95 -1.67 23.16 -1.23
C PRO A 95 -1.76 24.39 -2.14
N ALA A 96 -2.62 24.31 -3.14
CA ALA A 96 -3.03 25.41 -3.98
C ALA A 96 -4.33 26.06 -3.46
N VAL A 97 -5.09 25.28 -2.70
CA VAL A 97 -6.33 25.66 -2.03
C VAL A 97 -6.39 24.98 -0.67
N ASP A 98 -7.15 25.56 0.23
CA ASP A 98 -7.43 24.93 1.53
C ASP A 98 -8.39 23.76 1.35
N PRO A 99 -8.29 22.70 2.18
CA PRO A 99 -9.27 21.63 2.18
C PRO A 99 -10.69 22.16 2.41
N PRO A 100 -11.69 21.70 1.63
CA PRO A 100 -13.07 22.17 1.79
C PRO A 100 -13.72 21.56 3.04
N TRP A 101 -14.65 22.27 3.65
CA TRP A 101 -15.46 21.86 4.80
C TRP A 101 -14.64 21.32 5.97
N GLU A 102 -14.94 20.09 6.35
CA GLU A 102 -14.27 19.35 7.43
C GLU A 102 -13.15 18.45 6.91
N ALA A 103 -12.83 18.53 5.61
CA ALA A 103 -11.75 17.74 5.04
C ALA A 103 -10.40 18.09 5.71
N ARG A 104 -9.64 17.05 6.05
CA ARG A 104 -8.33 17.17 6.68
C ARG A 104 -7.30 16.36 5.91
N THR A 105 -6.07 16.75 6.04
CA THR A 105 -4.97 15.95 5.51
C THR A 105 -4.87 14.62 6.25
N ASP A 106 -4.36 13.58 5.59
CA ASP A 106 -4.14 12.28 6.23
C ASP A 106 -3.31 12.43 7.51
N PHE A 107 -2.30 13.28 7.48
CA PHE A 107 -1.48 13.57 8.65
C PHE A 107 -2.31 14.10 9.82
N GLU A 108 -3.15 15.11 9.60
CA GLU A 108 -4.01 15.71 10.64
C GLU A 108 -5.06 14.73 11.18
N VAL A 109 -5.62 13.86 10.28
CA VAL A 109 -6.55 12.81 10.71
C VAL A 109 -5.86 11.85 11.67
N PHE A 110 -4.71 11.30 11.30
CA PHE A 110 -4.01 10.33 12.13
C PHE A 110 -3.41 10.96 13.39
N GLN A 111 -2.92 12.19 13.31
CA GLN A 111 -2.45 12.92 14.48
C GLN A 111 -3.58 13.14 15.51
N THR A 112 -4.73 13.63 15.04
CA THR A 112 -5.92 13.82 15.87
C THR A 112 -6.36 12.52 16.52
N LEU A 113 -6.45 11.43 15.74
CA LEU A 113 -6.80 10.12 16.26
C LEU A 113 -5.81 9.63 17.30
N ALA A 114 -4.51 9.78 17.06
CA ALA A 114 -3.46 9.36 18.01
C ALA A 114 -3.60 10.10 19.36
N HIS A 115 -3.88 11.39 19.33
CA HIS A 115 -4.09 12.18 20.54
C HIS A 115 -5.39 11.80 21.27
N LEU A 116 -6.51 11.67 20.55
CA LEU A 116 -7.79 11.26 21.13
C LEU A 116 -7.72 9.85 21.73
N VAL A 117 -7.12 8.91 21.03
CA VAL A 117 -6.89 7.55 21.56
C VAL A 117 -6.06 7.60 22.83
N SER A 118 -5.00 8.43 22.88
CA SER A 118 -4.18 8.57 24.10
C SER A 118 -4.97 9.10 25.29
N GLN A 119 -5.86 10.08 25.07
CA GLN A 119 -6.71 10.63 26.11
C GLN A 119 -7.71 9.57 26.62
N MET A 120 -8.39 8.88 25.71
CA MET A 120 -9.36 7.85 26.07
C MET A 120 -8.71 6.63 26.70
N ALA A 121 -7.50 6.29 26.24
CA ALA A 121 -6.74 5.15 26.75
C ALA A 121 -6.44 5.23 28.24
N ALA A 122 -6.36 6.42 28.82
CA ALA A 122 -6.17 6.59 30.26
C ALA A 122 -7.26 5.88 31.09
N THR A 123 -8.48 5.78 30.54
CA THR A 123 -9.62 5.14 31.20
C THR A 123 -9.90 3.74 30.67
N HIS A 124 -9.70 3.52 29.36
CA HIS A 124 -10.24 2.34 28.67
C HIS A 124 -9.19 1.27 28.29
N LEU A 125 -7.95 1.65 28.04
CA LEU A 125 -6.93 0.75 27.55
C LEU A 125 -5.72 0.62 28.50
N GLY A 126 -5.12 1.73 28.92
CA GLY A 126 -3.87 1.74 29.69
C GLY A 126 -2.73 1.08 28.90
N THR A 127 -1.98 0.23 29.60
CA THR A 127 -0.92 -0.59 29.00
C THR A 127 -1.45 -1.97 28.63
N ARG A 128 -1.15 -2.43 27.42
CA ARG A 128 -1.56 -3.75 26.91
C ARG A 128 -0.37 -4.49 26.33
N THR A 129 -0.49 -5.81 26.34
CA THR A 129 0.43 -6.69 25.64
C THR A 129 -0.14 -7.00 24.26
N ASP A 130 0.55 -6.54 23.22
CA ASP A 130 0.13 -6.71 21.82
C ASP A 130 1.10 -7.63 21.08
N ILE A 131 0.58 -8.30 20.05
CA ILE A 131 1.39 -9.01 19.07
C ILE A 131 1.55 -8.08 17.87
N VAL A 132 2.78 -7.78 17.50
CA VAL A 132 3.10 -6.91 16.37
C VAL A 132 4.07 -7.60 15.42
N ALA A 133 3.97 -7.28 14.13
CA ALA A 133 4.98 -7.67 13.17
C ALA A 133 6.25 -6.85 13.41
N ALA A 134 7.37 -7.52 13.65
CA ALA A 134 8.66 -6.86 13.69
C ALA A 134 8.97 -6.25 12.32
N PRO A 135 9.66 -5.10 12.26
CA PRO A 135 10.14 -4.55 10.99
C PRO A 135 10.92 -5.62 10.24
N LEU A 136 10.51 -5.90 9.00
CA LEU A 136 11.19 -6.88 8.17
C LEU A 136 12.51 -6.30 7.70
N MET A 137 13.59 -7.01 7.93
CA MET A 137 14.82 -6.81 7.17
C MET A 137 14.63 -7.55 5.85
N HIS A 138 14.23 -6.82 4.82
CA HIS A 138 14.09 -7.39 3.50
C HIS A 138 15.44 -7.91 3.00
N ASP A 139 15.42 -8.93 2.17
CA ASP A 139 16.54 -9.45 1.40
C ASP A 139 17.45 -10.43 2.14
N THR A 140 17.06 -11.00 3.24
CA THR A 140 17.77 -12.20 3.75
C THR A 140 17.24 -13.45 3.05
N LEU A 141 18.11 -14.43 2.83
CA LEU A 141 17.70 -15.73 2.28
C LEU A 141 16.65 -16.41 3.15
N ASP A 142 16.79 -16.28 4.46
CA ASP A 142 15.83 -16.85 5.44
C ASP A 142 14.43 -16.23 5.28
N GLU A 143 14.34 -14.95 4.99
CA GLU A 143 13.06 -14.30 4.75
C GLU A 143 12.42 -14.71 3.44
N MET A 144 13.22 -14.91 2.40
CA MET A 144 12.74 -15.35 1.10
C MET A 144 12.31 -16.82 1.11
N THR A 145 12.99 -17.67 1.89
CA THR A 145 12.69 -19.09 1.99
C THR A 145 11.60 -19.43 3.03
N THR A 146 11.40 -18.55 4.00
CA THR A 146 10.37 -18.69 5.05
C THR A 146 9.46 -17.48 5.11
N PRO A 147 8.58 -17.28 4.12
CA PRO A 147 7.64 -16.16 4.10
C PRO A 147 6.83 -16.10 5.39
N ALA A 148 6.61 -14.87 5.89
CA ALA A 148 5.93 -14.61 7.16
C ALA A 148 6.60 -15.23 8.39
N GLY A 149 7.83 -15.71 8.27
CA GLY A 149 8.57 -16.33 9.37
C GLY A 149 8.06 -17.69 9.82
N SER A 150 7.23 -18.35 9.00
CA SER A 150 6.78 -19.71 9.23
C SER A 150 7.84 -20.71 8.79
N VAL A 151 8.21 -21.63 9.64
CA VAL A 151 9.21 -22.67 9.33
C VAL A 151 8.58 -23.95 8.78
N SER A 152 7.29 -24.17 8.99
CA SER A 152 6.55 -25.33 8.47
C SER A 152 5.05 -25.07 8.46
N ARG A 153 4.38 -25.50 7.39
CA ARG A 153 2.91 -25.49 7.30
C ARG A 153 2.27 -26.58 8.16
N GLU A 154 3.02 -27.60 8.53
CA GLU A 154 2.55 -28.74 9.34
C GLU A 154 2.62 -28.44 10.84
N GLN A 155 3.13 -27.28 11.20
CA GLN A 155 3.29 -26.90 12.60
C GLN A 155 1.93 -26.58 13.23
N GLU A 156 1.61 -27.28 14.30
CA GLU A 156 0.34 -27.13 15.01
C GLU A 156 0.29 -25.91 15.94
N THR A 157 1.45 -25.47 16.45
CA THR A 157 1.53 -24.38 17.43
C THR A 157 2.30 -23.18 16.90
N TRP A 158 1.66 -22.04 16.92
CA TRP A 158 2.22 -20.77 16.46
C TRP A 158 2.51 -19.85 17.63
N ILE A 159 3.79 -19.67 17.95
CA ILE A 159 4.24 -18.86 19.09
C ILE A 159 5.00 -17.66 18.56
N PRO A 160 4.52 -16.40 18.83
CA PRO A 160 5.22 -15.18 18.43
C PRO A 160 6.67 -15.15 18.94
N GLY A 161 7.60 -14.77 18.09
CA GLY A 161 9.03 -14.71 18.37
C GLY A 161 9.75 -16.07 18.40
N VAL A 162 9.04 -17.19 18.31
CA VAL A 162 9.61 -18.55 18.32
C VAL A 162 9.30 -19.26 17.01
N THR A 163 8.06 -19.68 16.81
CA THR A 163 7.61 -20.36 15.59
C THR A 163 7.09 -19.37 14.53
N MET A 164 6.82 -18.14 14.95
CA MET A 164 6.54 -16.99 14.10
C MET A 164 7.55 -15.88 14.43
N PRO A 165 8.79 -15.97 14.00
CA PRO A 165 9.88 -15.09 14.45
C PRO A 165 9.67 -13.62 14.05
N LYS A 166 8.86 -13.34 13.05
CA LYS A 166 8.52 -11.97 12.64
C LYS A 166 7.37 -11.35 13.44
N LEU A 167 6.69 -12.12 14.24
CA LEU A 167 5.71 -11.62 15.20
C LEU A 167 6.35 -11.57 16.58
N VAL A 168 6.28 -10.42 17.21
CA VAL A 168 6.81 -10.20 18.55
C VAL A 168 5.73 -9.68 19.48
N THR A 169 5.83 -10.06 20.74
CA THR A 169 4.98 -9.55 21.79
C THR A 169 5.61 -8.30 22.37
N VAL A 170 4.87 -7.20 22.42
CA VAL A 170 5.32 -5.92 22.96
C VAL A 170 4.34 -5.41 24.00
N GLU A 171 4.88 -4.78 25.04
CA GLU A 171 4.08 -3.98 25.96
C GLU A 171 3.90 -2.59 25.35
N ARG A 172 2.65 -2.16 25.20
CA ARG A 172 2.29 -0.89 24.61
C ARG A 172 1.46 -0.06 25.58
N ASP A 173 1.99 1.10 25.94
CA ASP A 173 1.27 2.13 26.69
C ASP A 173 0.48 3.02 25.72
N TYR A 174 -0.82 2.78 25.63
CA TYR A 174 -1.72 3.47 24.72
C TYR A 174 -1.95 4.94 25.15
N THR A 175 -1.69 5.32 26.39
CA THR A 175 -1.81 6.70 26.85
C THR A 175 -0.78 7.64 26.24
N ARG A 176 0.25 7.09 25.57
CA ARG A 176 1.38 7.83 25.00
C ARG A 176 1.43 7.85 23.48
N ILE A 177 0.43 7.31 22.80
CA ILE A 177 0.46 7.19 21.33
C ILE A 177 0.54 8.55 20.65
N GLY A 178 -0.24 9.56 21.11
CA GLY A 178 -0.22 10.90 20.53
C GLY A 178 1.15 11.56 20.62
N ALA A 179 1.76 11.54 21.81
CA ALA A 179 3.10 12.09 21.99
C ALA A 179 4.18 11.34 21.21
N LYS A 180 4.02 10.03 20.99
CA LYS A 180 4.92 9.24 20.13
C LYS A 180 4.69 9.51 18.65
N PHE A 181 3.48 9.87 18.25
CA PHE A 181 3.17 10.24 16.86
C PHE A 181 3.88 11.54 16.46
N ASP A 182 3.96 12.50 17.37
CA ASP A 182 4.54 13.82 17.12
C ASP A 182 6.08 13.85 17.19
N THR A 183 6.75 12.72 17.40
CA THR A 183 8.20 12.68 17.56
C THR A 183 8.84 11.50 16.85
N LEU A 184 10.07 11.67 16.40
CA LEU A 184 10.86 10.57 15.86
C LEU A 184 11.17 9.53 16.97
N GLY A 185 10.78 8.29 16.75
CA GLY A 185 10.89 7.24 17.75
C GLY A 185 12.35 6.80 18.03
N PRO A 186 12.62 6.22 19.22
CA PRO A 186 13.95 5.78 19.60
C PRO A 186 14.50 4.60 18.79
N LEU A 187 13.62 3.81 18.18
CA LEU A 187 14.03 2.65 17.40
C LEU A 187 14.87 3.03 16.17
N THR A 188 14.64 4.21 15.62
CA THR A 188 15.44 4.74 14.51
C THR A 188 16.93 4.82 14.84
N GLU A 189 17.27 5.17 16.08
CA GLU A 189 18.67 5.21 16.56
C GLU A 189 19.11 3.85 17.12
N ASN A 190 18.28 3.21 17.91
CA ASN A 190 18.66 1.98 18.62
C ASN A 190 18.81 0.78 17.69
N LEU A 191 17.88 0.62 16.73
CA LEU A 191 17.92 -0.46 15.75
C LEU A 191 18.48 -0.02 14.40
N GLY A 192 18.57 1.30 14.18
CA GLY A 192 18.92 1.84 12.89
C GLY A 192 17.78 1.78 11.88
N MET A 193 18.11 2.02 10.64
CA MET A 193 17.23 1.97 9.48
C MET A 193 17.88 1.13 8.38
N VAL A 194 17.10 0.79 7.36
CA VAL A 194 17.60 0.08 6.20
C VAL A 194 17.41 0.95 4.96
N THR A 195 18.49 1.12 4.19
CA THR A 195 18.42 1.73 2.87
C THR A 195 19.04 0.79 1.84
N LYS A 196 18.37 0.54 0.74
CA LYS A 196 18.83 -0.39 -0.32
C LYS A 196 19.24 -1.78 0.21
N GLY A 197 18.53 -2.31 1.21
CA GLY A 197 18.87 -3.57 1.86
C GLY A 197 20.12 -3.50 2.77
N VAL A 198 20.55 -2.30 3.13
CA VAL A 198 21.75 -2.05 3.96
C VAL A 198 21.33 -1.39 5.25
N PRO A 199 21.63 -1.99 6.41
CA PRO A 199 21.39 -1.36 7.71
C PRO A 199 22.37 -0.18 7.93
N PHE A 200 21.86 0.88 8.53
CA PHE A 200 22.67 2.04 8.92
C PHE A 200 22.08 2.73 10.15
N HIS A 201 22.92 3.50 10.85
CA HIS A 201 22.51 4.35 11.95
C HIS A 201 22.45 5.81 11.49
N PRO A 202 21.26 6.47 11.60
CA PRO A 202 21.05 7.82 11.09
C PRO A 202 21.35 8.91 12.13
N ASP A 203 22.37 8.73 12.98
CA ASP A 203 22.68 9.66 14.09
C ASP A 203 22.91 11.10 13.62
N GLN A 204 23.59 11.27 12.49
CA GLN A 204 23.83 12.59 11.90
C GLN A 204 22.55 13.23 11.40
N GLU A 205 21.69 12.44 10.76
CA GLU A 205 20.40 12.85 10.24
C GLU A 205 19.45 13.22 11.38
N VAL A 206 19.41 12.43 12.43
CA VAL A 206 18.60 12.72 13.63
C VAL A 206 19.06 14.01 14.31
N ALA A 207 20.38 14.21 14.47
CA ALA A 207 20.91 15.44 15.03
C ALA A 207 20.60 16.69 14.16
N ASP A 208 20.64 16.54 12.84
CA ASP A 208 20.28 17.60 11.90
C ASP A 208 18.79 17.93 11.95
N LEU A 209 17.93 16.90 11.98
CA LEU A 209 16.50 17.08 12.15
C LEU A 209 16.16 17.74 13.48
N ALA A 210 16.81 17.36 14.58
CA ALA A 210 16.64 18.01 15.88
C ALA A 210 16.94 19.51 15.85
N ARG A 211 17.99 19.91 15.15
CA ARG A 211 18.34 21.34 14.97
C ARG A 211 17.28 22.08 14.15
N ARG A 212 16.77 21.46 13.10
CA ARG A 212 15.82 22.12 12.17
C ARG A 212 14.38 22.11 12.67
N HIS A 213 13.94 21.02 13.28
CA HIS A 213 12.55 20.83 13.70
C HIS A 213 12.30 21.27 15.15
N GLY A 214 13.36 21.40 15.94
CA GLY A 214 13.28 21.42 17.40
C GLY A 214 13.07 20.03 17.97
N VAL A 215 13.07 19.94 19.28
CA VAL A 215 12.90 18.69 20.02
C VAL A 215 11.74 18.79 20.98
N ALA A 216 11.11 17.65 21.25
CA ALA A 216 10.10 17.59 22.31
C ALA A 216 10.77 17.85 23.67
N THR A 217 10.12 18.69 24.50
CA THR A 217 10.67 19.11 25.81
C THR A 217 10.24 18.17 26.93
N SER A 218 9.23 17.35 26.72
CA SER A 218 8.67 16.44 27.72
C SER A 218 8.02 15.21 27.07
N GLY A 219 7.59 14.26 27.90
CA GLY A 219 6.90 13.06 27.46
C GLY A 219 7.82 11.98 26.87
N PRO A 220 7.26 10.94 26.24
CA PRO A 220 8.03 9.79 25.73
C PRO A 220 8.99 10.13 24.61
N GLY A 221 8.81 11.27 23.93
CA GLY A 221 9.67 11.77 22.87
C GLY A 221 10.65 12.85 23.32
N ALA A 222 10.81 13.10 24.62
CA ALA A 222 11.70 14.15 25.11
C ALA A 222 13.13 14.03 24.55
N GLY A 223 13.66 15.16 24.04
CA GLY A 223 14.97 15.24 23.38
C GLY A 223 14.99 14.77 21.92
N ARG A 224 13.88 14.30 21.36
CA ARG A 224 13.80 13.80 19.99
C ARG A 224 13.23 14.82 19.01
N PRO A 225 13.62 14.75 17.72
CA PRO A 225 13.09 15.64 16.70
C PRO A 225 11.55 15.59 16.63
N LEU A 226 10.96 16.77 16.51
CA LEU A 226 9.53 16.92 16.34
C LEU A 226 9.09 16.51 14.92
N LEU A 227 7.95 15.82 14.86
CA LEU A 227 7.24 15.40 13.64
C LEU A 227 5.77 15.91 13.66
N ASP A 228 5.52 16.99 14.34
CA ASP A 228 4.21 17.58 14.63
C ASP A 228 3.56 18.29 13.44
N THR A 229 4.23 18.31 12.27
CA THR A 229 3.68 18.83 11.02
C THR A 229 4.05 17.96 9.84
N ALA A 230 3.20 17.93 8.80
CA ALA A 230 3.45 17.20 7.57
C ALA A 230 4.81 17.55 6.93
N ILE A 231 5.20 18.84 6.94
CA ILE A 231 6.49 19.29 6.41
C ILE A 231 7.68 18.69 7.18
N LYS A 232 7.59 18.59 8.52
CA LYS A 232 8.63 17.95 9.32
C LYS A 232 8.72 16.45 9.03
N VAL A 233 7.59 15.78 8.82
CA VAL A 233 7.57 14.37 8.38
C VAL A 233 8.22 14.23 7.02
N CYS A 234 7.85 15.05 6.02
CA CYS A 234 8.47 15.05 4.71
C CYS A 234 9.99 15.26 4.76
N ASN A 235 10.45 16.23 5.54
CA ASN A 235 11.88 16.44 5.76
C ASN A 235 12.59 15.23 6.38
N THR A 236 11.92 14.54 7.30
CA THR A 236 12.46 13.32 7.92
C THR A 236 12.60 12.20 6.90
N ILE A 237 11.57 11.98 6.06
CA ILE A 237 11.60 11.00 4.97
C ILE A 237 12.77 11.29 4.02
N LEU A 238 12.93 12.55 3.59
CA LEU A 238 14.00 12.96 2.69
C LEU A 238 15.39 12.80 3.33
N ALA A 239 15.54 13.13 4.60
CA ALA A 239 16.80 13.04 5.31
C ALA A 239 17.25 11.59 5.55
N THR A 240 16.31 10.67 5.76
CA THR A 240 16.62 9.27 6.10
C THR A 240 16.54 8.31 4.90
N SER A 241 16.32 8.83 3.70
CA SER A 241 16.27 8.03 2.47
C SER A 241 17.59 8.10 1.69
N GLY A 242 18.12 6.95 1.29
CA GLY A 242 19.24 6.90 0.32
C GLY A 242 18.89 7.42 -1.08
N THR A 243 17.63 7.72 -1.35
CA THR A 243 17.17 8.33 -2.61
C THR A 243 17.49 9.83 -2.65
N THR A 244 17.51 10.49 -1.51
CA THR A 244 17.58 11.95 -1.38
C THR A 244 18.71 12.41 -0.46
N ASN A 245 19.36 11.49 0.26
CA ASN A 245 20.52 11.75 1.09
C ASN A 245 21.78 11.06 0.51
N GLY A 246 22.72 11.85 0.04
CA GLY A 246 23.93 11.37 -0.64
C GLY A 246 24.84 10.53 0.23
N ARG A 247 24.96 10.85 1.53
CA ARG A 247 25.75 10.04 2.47
C ARG A 247 25.19 8.64 2.58
N LEU A 248 23.87 8.52 2.73
CA LEU A 248 23.21 7.22 2.84
C LEU A 248 23.24 6.45 1.52
N ALA A 249 23.07 7.16 0.40
CA ALA A 249 23.19 6.56 -0.93
C ALA A 249 24.58 5.95 -1.15
N THR A 250 25.64 6.70 -0.81
CA THR A 250 27.02 6.26 -0.96
C THR A 250 27.31 5.05 -0.06
N ALA A 251 26.98 5.13 1.22
CA ALA A 251 27.17 4.00 2.14
C ALA A 251 26.39 2.75 1.69
N GLY A 252 25.16 2.94 1.16
CA GLY A 252 24.38 1.84 0.60
C GLY A 252 25.03 1.21 -0.62
N PHE A 253 25.56 2.01 -1.54
CA PHE A 253 26.29 1.49 -2.71
C PHE A 253 27.60 0.80 -2.35
N GLU A 254 28.39 1.33 -1.41
CA GLU A 254 29.62 0.71 -0.92
C GLU A 254 29.36 -0.70 -0.35
N GLN A 255 28.36 -0.83 0.48
CA GLN A 255 28.01 -2.15 1.04
C GLN A 255 27.46 -3.12 -0.02
N LEU A 256 26.62 -2.63 -0.92
CA LEU A 256 26.13 -3.47 -2.03
C LEU A 256 27.28 -3.90 -2.95
N GLU A 257 28.22 -3.03 -3.24
CA GLU A 257 29.43 -3.36 -4.01
C GLU A 257 30.24 -4.44 -3.30
N THR A 258 30.44 -4.31 -1.99
CA THR A 258 31.14 -5.33 -1.17
C THR A 258 30.42 -6.69 -1.19
N ARG A 259 29.08 -6.68 -1.07
CA ARG A 259 28.29 -7.90 -1.02
C ARG A 259 28.13 -8.60 -2.37
N THR A 260 28.07 -7.85 -3.45
CA THR A 260 27.73 -8.37 -4.78
C THR A 260 28.91 -8.46 -5.74
N GLY A 261 30.02 -7.79 -5.43
CA GLY A 261 31.13 -7.62 -6.36
C GLY A 261 30.82 -6.71 -7.57
N THR A 262 29.64 -6.08 -7.59
CA THR A 262 29.20 -5.21 -8.68
C THR A 262 29.56 -3.78 -8.36
N LYS A 263 30.29 -3.10 -9.25
CA LYS A 263 30.68 -1.70 -9.07
C LYS A 263 29.44 -0.79 -9.09
N LEU A 264 29.18 -0.09 -8.00
CA LEU A 264 27.99 0.74 -7.79
C LEU A 264 28.30 2.11 -7.15
N THR A 265 29.44 2.25 -6.47
CA THR A 265 29.80 3.48 -5.74
C THR A 265 29.94 4.69 -6.64
N ASP A 266 30.34 4.51 -7.89
CA ASP A 266 30.40 5.58 -8.88
C ASP A 266 29.02 6.19 -9.18
N LEU A 267 27.94 5.51 -8.88
CA LEU A 267 26.59 6.02 -9.08
C LEU A 267 26.22 7.17 -8.12
N SER A 268 26.92 7.32 -7.01
CA SER A 268 26.74 8.44 -6.07
C SER A 268 27.80 9.51 -6.19
N THR A 269 28.74 9.40 -7.15
CA THR A 269 29.81 10.39 -7.37
C THR A 269 29.21 11.78 -7.59
N GLY A 270 29.73 12.76 -6.84
CA GLY A 270 29.25 14.14 -6.86
C GLY A 270 27.94 14.39 -6.08
N SER A 271 27.36 13.35 -5.47
CA SER A 271 26.13 13.47 -4.69
C SER A 271 26.31 13.21 -3.20
N GLN A 272 27.53 12.93 -2.73
CA GLN A 272 27.79 12.49 -1.35
C GLN A 272 27.34 13.51 -0.31
N ASP A 273 27.52 14.81 -0.58
CA ASP A 273 27.13 15.89 0.31
C ASP A 273 25.69 16.40 0.07
N ARG A 274 25.01 15.83 -0.91
CA ARG A 274 23.66 16.26 -1.26
C ARG A 274 22.68 15.88 -0.16
N ARG A 275 21.90 16.86 0.28
CA ARG A 275 20.81 16.70 1.25
C ARG A 275 19.59 17.44 0.71
N VAL A 276 18.62 16.69 0.26
CA VAL A 276 17.36 17.25 -0.26
C VAL A 276 16.45 17.56 0.91
N THR A 277 15.90 18.77 0.94
CA THR A 277 14.89 19.21 1.90
C THR A 277 13.54 19.36 1.22
N PHE A 278 12.48 19.46 2.00
CA PHE A 278 11.13 19.72 1.48
C PHE A 278 11.09 21.02 0.67
N THR A 279 11.77 22.06 1.15
CA THR A 279 11.88 23.35 0.43
C THR A 279 12.49 23.21 -0.95
N ASP A 280 13.50 22.36 -1.09
CA ASP A 280 14.12 22.12 -2.40
C ASP A 280 13.11 21.47 -3.37
N THR A 281 12.28 20.57 -2.89
CA THR A 281 11.23 19.93 -3.72
C THR A 281 10.08 20.88 -4.08
N VAL A 282 9.83 21.91 -3.25
CA VAL A 282 8.88 22.98 -3.54
C VAL A 282 9.37 23.88 -4.67
N ILE A 283 10.66 24.20 -4.67
CA ILE A 283 11.26 25.05 -5.69
C ILE A 283 11.25 24.35 -7.07
N GLN A 284 11.64 23.09 -7.08
CA GLN A 284 11.60 22.24 -8.28
C GLN A 284 11.71 20.76 -7.92
N PRO A 285 11.24 19.85 -8.79
CA PRO A 285 11.46 18.41 -8.62
C PRO A 285 12.97 18.11 -8.48
N GLN A 286 13.30 17.25 -7.51
CA GLN A 286 14.69 16.91 -7.21
C GLN A 286 15.05 15.55 -7.81
N PRO A 287 16.13 15.45 -8.60
CA PRO A 287 16.56 14.16 -9.12
C PRO A 287 16.95 13.21 -7.98
N VAL A 288 16.58 11.94 -8.10
CA VAL A 288 16.94 10.91 -7.13
C VAL A 288 18.37 10.47 -7.32
N ILE A 289 19.09 10.23 -6.22
CA ILE A 289 20.50 9.80 -6.26
C ILE A 289 20.61 8.34 -6.73
N THR A 290 19.60 7.54 -6.49
CA THR A 290 19.58 6.13 -6.87
C THR A 290 19.37 5.85 -8.35
N SER A 291 18.95 6.86 -9.11
CA SER A 291 18.89 6.85 -10.56
C SER A 291 19.75 8.01 -11.09
N PRO A 292 21.06 7.91 -10.96
CA PRO A 292 21.98 9.02 -11.19
C PRO A 292 22.03 9.47 -12.64
N GLU A 293 21.77 8.57 -13.54
CA GLU A 293 21.68 8.86 -14.95
C GLU A 293 20.30 9.44 -15.23
N TRP A 294 20.29 10.61 -15.76
CA TRP A 294 19.08 11.36 -15.97
C TRP A 294 18.11 10.74 -16.98
N SER A 295 16.89 11.11 -16.87
CA SER A 295 15.81 10.55 -17.62
C SER A 295 15.03 11.50 -18.49
N GLY A 296 14.20 10.92 -19.30
CA GLY A 296 13.22 11.59 -20.15
C GLY A 296 13.80 11.98 -21.47
N SER A 297 15.08 12.29 -21.53
CA SER A 297 15.85 12.47 -22.73
C SER A 297 17.16 11.72 -22.62
N GLU A 298 17.88 11.64 -23.67
CA GLU A 298 19.18 11.01 -23.72
C GLU A 298 20.23 11.91 -23.08
N HIS A 299 21.04 11.35 -22.19
CA HIS A 299 22.20 12.02 -21.63
C HIS A 299 23.42 11.09 -21.68
N GLY A 300 24.51 11.56 -22.26
CA GLY A 300 25.71 10.74 -22.40
C GLY A 300 25.52 9.47 -23.23
N GLY A 301 24.60 9.46 -24.18
CA GLY A 301 24.26 8.29 -24.99
C GLY A 301 23.34 7.29 -24.28
N ARG A 302 22.77 7.65 -23.13
CA ARG A 302 21.93 6.76 -22.31
C ARG A 302 20.57 7.39 -22.03
N ARG A 303 19.55 6.57 -22.01
CA ARG A 303 18.20 6.94 -21.61
C ARG A 303 17.91 6.42 -20.22
N TYR A 304 17.08 7.14 -19.49
CA TYR A 304 16.58 6.63 -18.23
C TYR A 304 15.81 5.32 -18.46
N SER A 305 16.07 4.37 -17.60
CA SER A 305 15.33 3.14 -17.47
C SER A 305 15.08 2.89 -15.99
N ALA A 306 13.85 2.55 -15.63
CA ALA A 306 13.59 1.99 -14.31
C ALA A 306 14.48 0.75 -14.12
N PHE A 307 15.01 0.55 -12.93
CA PHE A 307 15.91 -0.57 -12.61
C PHE A 307 17.25 -0.56 -13.36
N VAL A 308 17.72 0.62 -13.81
CA VAL A 308 19.00 0.76 -14.51
C VAL A 308 20.17 0.07 -13.78
N ILE A 309 20.20 0.14 -12.46
CA ILE A 309 21.26 -0.53 -11.66
C ILE A 309 21.19 -2.06 -11.80
N ASN A 310 20.05 -2.63 -11.94
CA ASN A 310 19.89 -4.08 -12.13
C ASN A 310 20.22 -4.50 -13.57
N VAL A 311 19.76 -3.72 -14.55
CA VAL A 311 19.90 -4.06 -15.98
C VAL A 311 21.29 -3.74 -16.50
N GLU A 312 21.80 -2.53 -16.26
CA GLU A 312 23.05 -2.07 -16.84
C GLU A 312 24.28 -2.33 -15.97
N ARG A 313 24.09 -2.33 -14.64
CA ARG A 313 25.15 -2.60 -13.68
C ARG A 313 25.13 -4.01 -13.13
N HIS A 314 24.16 -4.82 -13.55
CA HIS A 314 24.01 -6.19 -13.12
C HIS A 314 23.92 -6.38 -11.59
N LYS A 315 23.41 -5.36 -10.86
CA LYS A 315 23.11 -5.53 -9.45
C LYS A 315 22.09 -6.67 -9.30
N PRO A 316 22.35 -7.66 -8.44
CA PRO A 316 21.41 -8.76 -8.22
C PRO A 316 20.02 -8.26 -7.82
N TRP A 317 18.99 -8.94 -8.30
CA TRP A 317 17.61 -8.72 -7.88
C TRP A 317 17.38 -9.24 -6.46
N HIS A 318 16.34 -8.75 -5.81
CA HIS A 318 15.91 -9.23 -4.50
C HIS A 318 15.17 -10.57 -4.63
N THR A 319 15.85 -11.56 -5.14
CA THR A 319 15.37 -12.93 -5.31
C THR A 319 16.39 -13.90 -4.72
N LEU A 320 15.99 -15.13 -4.48
CA LEU A 320 16.84 -16.14 -3.86
C LEU A 320 18.21 -16.32 -4.55
N THR A 321 18.26 -16.23 -5.87
CA THR A 321 19.50 -16.34 -6.67
C THR A 321 20.03 -15.01 -7.17
N GLY A 322 19.36 -13.90 -6.88
CA GLY A 322 19.67 -12.59 -7.47
C GLY A 322 19.25 -12.45 -8.94
N ARG A 323 18.57 -13.42 -9.50
CA ARG A 323 18.13 -13.48 -10.91
C ARG A 323 16.63 -13.73 -11.00
N MET A 324 16.09 -13.58 -12.21
CA MET A 324 14.74 -14.04 -12.50
C MET A 324 14.67 -15.56 -12.35
N HIS A 325 13.64 -16.05 -11.69
CA HIS A 325 13.41 -17.48 -11.49
C HIS A 325 12.34 -17.99 -12.44
N TYR A 326 12.68 -19.01 -13.19
CA TYR A 326 11.72 -19.81 -13.98
C TYR A 326 11.28 -21.07 -13.23
N TYR A 327 12.03 -21.45 -12.20
CA TYR A 327 11.72 -22.56 -11.32
C TYR A 327 11.94 -22.14 -9.87
N LEU A 328 10.95 -22.39 -9.03
CA LEU A 328 11.01 -22.14 -7.58
C LEU A 328 11.16 -23.48 -6.86
N ASP A 329 12.38 -23.76 -6.41
CA ASP A 329 12.68 -24.94 -5.59
C ASP A 329 12.36 -24.67 -4.12
N HIS A 330 11.09 -24.49 -3.84
CA HIS A 330 10.54 -24.29 -2.51
C HIS A 330 9.51 -25.38 -2.24
N ASP A 331 9.54 -25.98 -1.05
CA ASP A 331 8.70 -27.14 -0.73
C ASP A 331 7.22 -26.90 -1.00
N TRP A 332 6.68 -25.79 -0.54
CA TRP A 332 5.27 -25.45 -0.80
C TRP A 332 4.95 -25.31 -2.28
N MET A 333 5.83 -24.68 -3.04
CA MET A 333 5.63 -24.52 -4.48
C MET A 333 5.68 -25.86 -5.19
N ARG A 334 6.58 -26.76 -4.78
CA ARG A 334 6.65 -28.14 -5.33
C ARG A 334 5.41 -28.94 -4.98
N ASP A 335 4.98 -28.90 -3.74
CA ASP A 335 3.79 -29.62 -3.25
C ASP A 335 2.50 -29.15 -3.94
N MET A 336 2.40 -27.85 -4.21
CA MET A 336 1.25 -27.27 -4.93
C MET A 336 1.37 -27.39 -6.45
N GLY A 337 2.48 -27.91 -6.97
CA GLY A 337 2.74 -28.00 -8.40
C GLY A 337 2.93 -26.65 -9.08
N GLU A 338 3.38 -25.63 -8.34
CA GLU A 338 3.55 -24.25 -8.82
C GLU A 338 5.03 -23.85 -9.00
N SER A 339 5.95 -24.82 -8.96
CA SER A 339 7.39 -24.56 -9.10
C SER A 339 7.79 -24.04 -10.48
N LEU A 340 7.04 -24.37 -11.53
CA LEU A 340 7.23 -23.87 -12.89
C LEU A 340 6.01 -23.05 -13.31
N PRO A 341 6.20 -21.89 -13.98
CA PRO A 341 5.13 -21.18 -14.65
C PRO A 341 4.72 -21.98 -15.91
N ILE A 342 3.74 -22.84 -15.76
CA ILE A 342 3.16 -23.62 -16.85
C ILE A 342 1.76 -23.12 -17.17
N PHE A 343 1.34 -23.29 -18.42
CA PHE A 343 -0.04 -23.02 -18.77
C PHE A 343 -0.98 -23.95 -18.01
N ARG A 344 -1.93 -23.33 -17.33
CA ARG A 344 -3.08 -24.03 -16.74
C ARG A 344 -4.34 -23.42 -17.31
N PRO A 345 -5.30 -24.24 -17.76
CA PRO A 345 -6.57 -23.70 -18.21
C PRO A 345 -7.23 -22.95 -17.02
N PRO A 346 -7.94 -21.85 -17.29
CA PRO A 346 -8.75 -21.22 -16.26
C PRO A 346 -9.72 -22.25 -15.65
N LEU A 347 -10.00 -22.09 -14.35
CA LEU A 347 -11.02 -22.92 -13.70
C LEU A 347 -12.35 -22.80 -14.45
N ASP A 348 -12.93 -23.95 -14.75
CA ASP A 348 -14.26 -24.01 -15.34
C ASP A 348 -15.28 -24.22 -14.23
N VAL A 349 -16.25 -23.34 -14.16
CA VAL A 349 -17.31 -23.41 -13.16
C VAL A 349 -18.12 -24.72 -13.24
N ALA A 350 -18.20 -25.32 -14.43
CA ALA A 350 -18.82 -26.63 -14.62
C ALA A 350 -18.21 -27.73 -13.75
N HIS A 351 -16.92 -27.62 -13.39
CA HIS A 351 -16.24 -28.60 -12.55
C HIS A 351 -16.41 -28.35 -11.04
N ILE A 352 -16.87 -27.17 -10.67
CA ILE A 352 -16.95 -26.76 -9.26
C ILE A 352 -18.38 -26.64 -8.78
N TYR A 353 -19.27 -26.13 -9.63
CA TYR A 353 -20.63 -25.73 -9.24
C TYR A 353 -21.74 -26.41 -10.02
N ASP A 354 -21.43 -27.41 -10.85
CA ASP A 354 -22.41 -28.08 -11.74
C ASP A 354 -23.14 -27.13 -12.69
N GLU A 355 -22.46 -26.05 -13.10
CA GLU A 355 -22.95 -25.04 -14.01
C GLU A 355 -22.56 -25.33 -15.45
N PRO A 356 -23.29 -24.84 -16.47
CA PRO A 356 -22.93 -25.04 -17.86
C PRO A 356 -21.54 -24.50 -18.19
N ALA A 357 -20.74 -25.31 -18.87
CA ALA A 357 -19.40 -24.92 -19.31
C ALA A 357 -19.41 -23.68 -20.23
N ALA A 358 -18.30 -22.94 -20.25
CA ALA A 358 -18.16 -21.81 -21.17
C ALA A 358 -18.36 -22.24 -22.62
N GLY A 359 -19.17 -21.48 -23.35
CA GLY A 359 -19.61 -21.79 -24.72
C GLY A 359 -20.94 -22.55 -24.83
N TYR A 360 -21.51 -22.97 -23.69
CA TYR A 360 -22.85 -23.54 -23.68
C TYR A 360 -23.87 -22.54 -24.23
N THR A 361 -24.81 -23.03 -25.02
CA THR A 361 -25.95 -22.26 -25.53
C THR A 361 -27.21 -23.07 -25.27
N GLY A 362 -28.22 -22.43 -24.73
CA GLY A 362 -29.46 -23.11 -24.38
C GLY A 362 -30.58 -22.12 -24.09
N THR A 363 -31.55 -22.57 -23.32
CA THR A 363 -32.73 -21.79 -22.91
C THR A 363 -32.93 -21.98 -21.42
N ASP A 364 -33.22 -20.92 -20.70
CA ASP A 364 -33.55 -20.97 -19.28
C ASP A 364 -34.96 -21.53 -19.05
N ALA A 365 -35.33 -21.67 -17.79
CA ALA A 365 -36.65 -22.16 -17.39
C ALA A 365 -37.85 -21.29 -17.89
N ASN A 366 -37.57 -20.05 -18.26
CA ASN A 366 -38.56 -19.09 -18.77
C ASN A 366 -38.62 -19.04 -20.30
N GLY A 367 -37.82 -19.85 -20.98
CA GLY A 367 -37.73 -19.86 -22.43
C GLY A 367 -36.79 -18.79 -23.01
N THR A 368 -35.99 -18.09 -22.19
CA THR A 368 -35.04 -17.08 -22.63
C THR A 368 -33.75 -17.72 -23.13
N ALA A 369 -33.25 -17.27 -24.28
CA ALA A 369 -32.00 -17.75 -24.82
C ALA A 369 -30.83 -17.35 -23.90
N VAL A 370 -29.97 -18.31 -23.58
CA VAL A 370 -28.82 -18.12 -22.71
C VAL A 370 -27.54 -18.60 -23.37
N VAL A 371 -26.45 -17.93 -23.05
CA VAL A 371 -25.11 -18.37 -23.43
C VAL A 371 -24.18 -18.23 -22.22
N SER A 372 -23.44 -19.29 -21.92
CA SER A 372 -22.43 -19.27 -20.87
C SER A 372 -21.11 -18.76 -21.46
N VAL A 373 -20.57 -17.68 -20.89
CA VAL A 373 -19.32 -17.09 -21.33
C VAL A 373 -18.38 -16.88 -20.14
N ARG A 374 -17.09 -16.83 -20.40
CA ARG A 374 -16.13 -16.44 -19.38
C ARG A 374 -16.17 -14.94 -19.18
N TYR A 375 -16.40 -14.54 -17.95
CA TYR A 375 -16.35 -13.15 -17.56
C TYR A 375 -14.88 -12.71 -17.36
N MET A 376 -14.52 -11.61 -17.98
CA MET A 376 -13.21 -10.97 -17.80
C MET A 376 -13.43 -9.50 -17.44
N THR A 377 -12.58 -8.97 -16.59
CA THR A 377 -12.61 -7.58 -16.14
C THR A 377 -11.42 -6.81 -16.71
N PRO A 378 -11.45 -6.39 -17.99
CA PRO A 378 -10.39 -5.59 -18.56
C PRO A 378 -10.40 -4.17 -17.95
N HIS A 379 -9.28 -3.46 -18.09
CA HIS A 379 -9.21 -2.07 -17.71
C HIS A 379 -10.20 -1.22 -18.52
N ASN A 380 -10.91 -0.35 -17.81
CA ASN A 380 -11.76 0.64 -18.47
C ASN A 380 -10.89 1.79 -18.98
N LYS A 381 -11.19 2.28 -20.19
CA LYS A 381 -10.49 3.42 -20.80
C LYS A 381 -10.58 4.70 -19.95
N TRP A 382 -11.70 4.91 -19.26
CA TRP A 382 -12.02 6.13 -18.54
C TRP A 382 -12.03 5.98 -17.03
N GLY A 383 -11.45 4.91 -16.52
CA GLY A 383 -11.34 4.63 -15.09
C GLY A 383 -9.98 4.04 -14.75
N ILE A 384 -9.61 4.11 -13.48
CA ILE A 384 -8.43 3.44 -12.91
C ILE A 384 -8.95 2.52 -11.81
N HIS A 385 -9.01 1.22 -12.11
CA HIS A 385 -9.66 0.25 -11.25
C HIS A 385 -11.08 0.71 -10.88
N SER A 386 -11.38 0.94 -9.61
CA SER A 386 -12.66 1.46 -9.13
C SER A 386 -12.73 2.99 -9.02
N GLN A 387 -11.68 3.70 -9.45
CA GLN A 387 -11.60 5.16 -9.32
C GLN A 387 -12.15 5.86 -10.56
N TYR A 388 -12.67 7.07 -10.36
CA TYR A 388 -13.20 7.98 -11.38
C TYR A 388 -14.55 7.59 -12.00
N TYR A 389 -15.19 6.51 -11.56
CA TYR A 389 -16.52 6.14 -12.04
C TYR A 389 -17.64 7.11 -11.60
N ASP A 390 -17.38 7.88 -10.54
CA ASP A 390 -18.26 8.90 -9.98
C ASP A 390 -17.99 10.31 -10.51
N ASN A 391 -16.93 10.48 -11.32
CA ASN A 391 -16.57 11.78 -11.87
C ASN A 391 -17.45 12.13 -13.08
N LEU A 392 -18.20 13.24 -12.99
CA LEU A 392 -19.15 13.66 -14.04
C LEU A 392 -18.49 13.88 -15.40
N HIS A 393 -17.26 14.39 -15.45
CA HIS A 393 -16.54 14.57 -16.71
C HIS A 393 -16.16 13.22 -17.33
N MET A 394 -15.70 12.26 -16.51
CA MET A 394 -15.39 10.90 -16.98
C MET A 394 -16.65 10.17 -17.43
N LEU A 395 -17.76 10.30 -16.71
CA LEU A 395 -19.06 9.75 -17.14
C LEU A 395 -19.54 10.33 -18.48
N THR A 396 -19.31 11.62 -18.69
CA THR A 396 -19.63 12.27 -19.98
C THR A 396 -18.77 11.71 -21.12
N LEU A 397 -17.49 11.44 -20.88
CA LEU A 397 -16.59 10.82 -21.86
C LEU A 397 -16.91 9.35 -22.11
N ALA A 398 -17.30 8.62 -21.08
CA ALA A 398 -17.65 7.21 -21.18
C ALA A 398 -18.98 6.96 -21.90
N ARG A 399 -19.86 7.94 -21.94
CA ARG A 399 -21.15 7.95 -22.65
C ARG A 399 -22.00 6.71 -22.43
N GLY A 400 -22.81 6.73 -21.40
CA GLY A 400 -23.76 5.69 -21.10
C GLY A 400 -23.45 4.93 -19.81
N GLY A 401 -24.26 3.91 -19.52
CA GLY A 401 -24.09 3.06 -18.37
C GLY A 401 -22.99 2.01 -18.53
N GLN A 402 -23.00 1.04 -17.67
CA GLN A 402 -22.06 -0.08 -17.75
C GLN A 402 -22.26 -0.87 -19.05
N THR A 403 -21.17 -1.15 -19.73
CA THR A 403 -21.17 -1.86 -21.01
C THR A 403 -20.48 -3.21 -20.85
N ILE A 404 -21.12 -4.25 -21.30
CA ILE A 404 -20.54 -5.60 -21.42
C ILE A 404 -20.11 -5.78 -22.87
N TRP A 405 -18.82 -6.06 -23.07
CA TRP A 405 -18.27 -6.39 -24.37
C TRP A 405 -18.39 -7.90 -24.57
N MET A 406 -19.06 -8.30 -25.65
CA MET A 406 -19.26 -9.70 -25.96
C MET A 406 -18.82 -9.99 -27.39
N SER A 407 -18.41 -11.22 -27.65
CA SER A 407 -18.14 -11.70 -29.01
C SER A 407 -19.40 -11.56 -29.87
N PRO A 408 -19.32 -10.98 -31.06
CA PRO A 408 -20.47 -10.92 -31.97
C PRO A 408 -21.09 -12.29 -32.27
N VAL A 409 -20.25 -13.35 -32.29
CA VAL A 409 -20.72 -14.72 -32.53
C VAL A 409 -21.56 -15.23 -31.36
N ASP A 410 -21.18 -14.87 -30.11
CA ASP A 410 -21.93 -15.28 -28.92
C ASP A 410 -23.18 -14.42 -28.74
N ALA A 411 -23.10 -13.13 -29.04
CA ALA A 411 -24.25 -12.24 -29.05
C ALA A 411 -25.34 -12.72 -30.02
N ALA A 412 -24.96 -13.11 -31.23
CA ALA A 412 -25.89 -13.65 -32.22
C ALA A 412 -26.62 -14.93 -31.74
N LYS A 413 -26.02 -15.76 -30.88
CA LYS A 413 -26.64 -16.96 -30.33
C LYS A 413 -27.84 -16.68 -29.43
N ILE A 414 -27.86 -15.49 -28.85
CA ILE A 414 -28.95 -15.05 -27.96
C ILE A 414 -29.81 -13.92 -28.57
N GLY A 415 -29.60 -13.64 -29.86
CA GLY A 415 -30.41 -12.67 -30.58
C GLY A 415 -30.08 -11.19 -30.34
N VAL A 416 -28.86 -10.90 -29.91
CA VAL A 416 -28.35 -9.52 -29.66
C VAL A 416 -27.36 -9.13 -30.76
#